data_5c9b6182b9d513ad1801e479f7735c3e
#
_entry.id   5c9b6182b9d513ad1801e479f7735c3e
#
_cell.length_a   1.000
_cell.length_b   1.000
_cell.length_c   1.000
_cell.angle_alpha   90.00
_cell.angle_beta   90.00
_cell.angle_gamma   90.00
#
_symmetry.space_group_name_H-M   'P 1'
#
loop_
_entity.id
_entity.type
_entity.pdbx_description
1 polymer ?
#
loop_
_entity_poly.entity_id
_entity_poly.type
_entity_poly.pdbx_seq_one_letter_code
_entity_poly.pdbx_strand_id
1 'polypeptide(L)'
;KYFATKKGTLHAVDGVTFGLREGQTLGIVGESGCGKSTLGRVILHLHQRTGGRIIFQGKDISDVTKAQLKELRKDMQIIFQDPYASLDPRMTVSSIIEEGMVIHGMYDAKRRQERVYELLELVGLNKEHANRFPHEFSGGQRQRIGIARALAIEPEFIVCDEPISALDVSIQSQIINLLHDLQQQLGLTFLFIAHDLNIVKYISDRIAVMYLGNVVELASSDDLYAHTLH
;
A
#
# COMPACT_ATOMS: atom_id res chain seq x y z
N LYS A 1 7.80 7.68 -15.24
CA LYS A 1 8.69 6.49 -15.23
C LYS A 1 8.64 5.82 -16.58
N TYR A 2 9.80 5.66 -17.20
CA TYR A 2 9.95 5.02 -18.50
C TYR A 2 10.75 3.72 -18.36
N PHE A 3 10.40 2.74 -19.17
CA PHE A 3 11.12 1.47 -19.26
C PHE A 3 11.62 1.25 -20.69
N ALA A 4 12.90 0.91 -20.83
CA ALA A 4 13.45 0.50 -22.11
C ALA A 4 12.92 -0.91 -22.46
N THR A 5 12.43 -1.08 -23.68
CA THR A 5 11.96 -2.36 -24.22
C THR A 5 12.63 -2.65 -25.55
N LYS A 6 12.54 -3.90 -26.02
CA LYS A 6 13.07 -4.28 -27.36
C LYS A 6 12.41 -3.49 -28.51
N LYS A 7 11.21 -2.93 -28.31
CA LYS A 7 10.42 -2.22 -29.34
C LYS A 7 10.44 -0.70 -29.17
N GLY A 8 11.17 -0.15 -28.16
CA GLY A 8 11.23 1.27 -27.87
C GLY A 8 11.07 1.57 -26.37
N THR A 9 10.67 2.76 -26.03
CA THR A 9 10.48 3.20 -24.63
C THR A 9 9.01 3.12 -24.25
N LEU A 10 8.71 2.39 -23.18
CA LEU A 10 7.38 2.35 -22.58
C LEU A 10 7.26 3.49 -21.55
N HIS A 11 6.31 4.39 -21.73
CA HIS A 11 5.94 5.46 -20.81
C HIS A 11 4.89 4.93 -19.81
N ALA A 12 5.35 4.26 -18.75
CA ALA A 12 4.44 3.65 -17.79
C ALA A 12 3.80 4.67 -16.84
N VAL A 13 4.51 5.75 -16.51
CA VAL A 13 4.01 6.93 -15.76
C VAL A 13 4.60 8.16 -16.41
N ASP A 14 3.77 9.05 -16.91
CA ASP A 14 4.19 10.23 -17.66
C ASP A 14 3.42 11.47 -17.22
N GLY A 15 4.13 12.52 -16.80
CA GLY A 15 3.56 13.81 -16.44
C GLY A 15 2.54 13.80 -15.27
N VAL A 16 2.57 12.79 -14.41
CA VAL A 16 1.63 12.68 -13.27
C VAL A 16 1.98 13.70 -12.19
N THR A 17 1.00 14.52 -11.81
CA THR A 17 1.13 15.48 -10.70
C THR A 17 -0.14 15.44 -9.84
N PHE A 18 0.01 15.19 -8.54
CA PHE A 18 -1.07 15.30 -7.56
C PHE A 18 -0.51 15.58 -6.17
N GLY A 19 -1.36 16.01 -5.26
CA GLY A 19 -1.07 16.09 -3.83
C GLY A 19 -2.02 15.21 -3.04
N LEU A 20 -1.52 14.62 -1.97
CA LEU A 20 -2.27 13.84 -1.00
C LEU A 20 -2.05 14.46 0.38
N ARG A 21 -3.12 14.71 1.11
CA ARG A 21 -3.06 15.28 2.46
C ARG A 21 -2.94 14.15 3.49
N GLU A 22 -2.32 14.47 4.60
CA GLU A 22 -2.26 13.57 5.75
C GLU A 22 -3.66 13.13 6.19
N GLY A 23 -3.80 11.85 6.55
CA GLY A 23 -5.07 11.24 6.94
C GLY A 23 -6.08 11.02 5.83
N GLN A 24 -5.76 11.35 4.56
CA GLN A 24 -6.65 11.14 3.41
C GLN A 24 -6.33 9.84 2.67
N THR A 25 -7.37 9.32 2.02
CA THR A 25 -7.24 8.24 1.02
C THR A 25 -7.40 8.81 -0.39
N LEU A 26 -6.36 8.68 -1.22
CA LEU A 26 -6.43 8.92 -2.67
C LEU A 26 -6.57 7.59 -3.40
N GLY A 27 -7.72 7.38 -4.03
CA GLY A 27 -7.97 6.26 -4.92
C GLY A 27 -7.31 6.48 -6.28
N ILE A 28 -6.65 5.46 -6.82
CA ILE A 28 -6.12 5.44 -8.18
C ILE A 28 -6.86 4.35 -8.96
N VAL A 29 -7.59 4.77 -9.98
CA VAL A 29 -8.34 3.87 -10.86
C VAL A 29 -7.86 3.98 -12.30
N GLY A 30 -8.19 3.00 -13.13
CA GLY A 30 -7.87 2.98 -14.55
C GLY A 30 -7.69 1.55 -15.06
N GLU A 31 -7.57 1.39 -16.37
CA GLU A 31 -7.41 0.09 -17.02
C GLU A 31 -6.18 -0.67 -16.54
N SER A 32 -6.20 -2.01 -16.70
CA SER A 32 -5.05 -2.84 -16.40
C SER A 32 -3.85 -2.42 -17.28
N GLY A 33 -2.67 -2.30 -16.65
CA GLY A 33 -1.46 -1.89 -17.37
C GLY A 33 -1.31 -0.38 -17.61
N CYS A 34 -2.24 0.49 -17.18
CA CYS A 34 -2.12 1.94 -17.37
C CYS A 34 -1.07 2.63 -16.48
N GLY A 35 -0.38 1.90 -15.58
CA GLY A 35 0.74 2.43 -14.78
C GLY A 35 0.48 2.60 -13.29
N LYS A 36 -0.69 2.25 -12.74
CA LYS A 36 -1.08 2.42 -11.33
C LYS A 36 -0.06 1.85 -10.34
N SER A 37 0.21 0.56 -10.42
CA SER A 37 1.20 -0.11 -9.53
C SER A 37 2.61 0.43 -9.74
N THR A 38 2.96 0.81 -10.98
CA THR A 38 4.25 1.47 -11.27
C THR A 38 4.34 2.80 -10.54
N LEU A 39 3.27 3.60 -10.52
CA LEU A 39 3.22 4.88 -9.80
C LEU A 39 3.47 4.68 -8.30
N GLY A 40 2.73 3.77 -7.65
CA GLY A 40 2.93 3.45 -6.23
C GLY A 40 4.35 2.99 -5.92
N ARG A 41 4.92 2.11 -6.75
CA ARG A 41 6.30 1.61 -6.59
C ARG A 41 7.37 2.68 -6.83
N VAL A 42 7.12 3.66 -7.68
CA VAL A 42 8.01 4.81 -7.88
C VAL A 42 7.98 5.73 -6.67
N ILE A 43 6.80 6.01 -6.11
CA ILE A 43 6.65 6.84 -4.89
C ILE A 43 7.42 6.22 -3.72
N LEU A 44 7.35 4.89 -3.56
CA LEU A 44 8.06 4.14 -2.51
C LEU A 44 9.54 3.85 -2.83
N HIS A 45 10.10 4.41 -3.91
CA HIS A 45 11.46 4.10 -4.37
C HIS A 45 11.75 2.60 -4.60
N LEU A 46 10.73 1.77 -4.83
CA LEU A 46 10.89 0.38 -5.27
C LEU A 46 11.28 0.32 -6.76
N HIS A 47 10.87 1.34 -7.54
CA HIS A 47 11.36 1.59 -8.88
C HIS A 47 12.05 2.96 -8.93
N GLN A 48 13.23 2.99 -9.52
CA GLN A 48 13.92 4.25 -9.74
C GLN A 48 13.11 5.14 -10.71
N ARG A 49 12.80 6.38 -10.31
CA ARG A 49 12.14 7.35 -11.19
C ARG A 49 13.02 7.70 -12.40
N THR A 50 12.41 8.16 -13.47
CA THR A 50 13.12 8.65 -14.65
C THR A 50 13.20 10.18 -14.67
N GLY A 51 12.28 10.85 -13.99
CA GLY A 51 12.20 12.32 -13.85
C GLY A 51 11.09 12.70 -12.88
N GLY A 52 10.83 14.00 -12.72
CA GLY A 52 9.86 14.54 -11.79
C GLY A 52 10.40 14.67 -10.36
N ARG A 53 9.52 15.03 -9.41
CA ARG A 53 9.84 15.19 -7.99
C ARG A 53 8.84 14.43 -7.13
N ILE A 54 9.31 13.94 -5.98
CA ILE A 54 8.48 13.35 -4.94
C ILE A 54 8.73 14.14 -3.67
N ILE A 55 7.68 14.72 -3.10
CA ILE A 55 7.75 15.50 -1.87
C ILE A 55 6.97 14.73 -0.80
N PHE A 56 7.61 14.42 0.32
CA PHE A 56 7.01 13.76 1.46
C PHE A 56 7.26 14.61 2.71
N GLN A 57 6.20 14.95 3.46
CA GLN A 57 6.28 15.82 4.64
C GLN A 57 7.04 17.14 4.38
N GLY A 58 6.80 17.75 3.20
CA GLY A 58 7.47 18.99 2.79
C GLY A 58 8.93 18.85 2.36
N LYS A 59 9.51 17.66 2.40
CA LYS A 59 10.89 17.37 1.99
C LYS A 59 10.89 16.74 0.60
N ASP A 60 11.80 17.20 -0.27
CA ASP A 60 12.05 16.54 -1.54
C ASP A 60 12.86 15.25 -1.29
N ILE A 61 12.19 14.11 -1.55
CA ILE A 61 12.78 12.77 -1.39
C ILE A 61 13.15 12.14 -2.72
N SER A 62 13.18 12.91 -3.81
CA SER A 62 13.41 12.39 -5.15
C SER A 62 14.75 11.67 -5.29
N ASP A 63 15.82 12.21 -4.72
CA ASP A 63 17.19 11.69 -4.78
C ASP A 63 17.73 11.45 -3.38
N VAL A 64 17.36 10.30 -2.80
CA VAL A 64 17.78 9.92 -1.45
C VAL A 64 18.91 8.89 -1.46
N THR A 65 19.81 8.99 -0.50
CA THR A 65 20.84 7.98 -0.24
C THR A 65 20.21 6.69 0.32
N LYS A 66 20.96 5.59 0.29
CA LYS A 66 20.49 4.32 0.88
C LYS A 66 20.14 4.45 2.37
N ALA A 67 20.88 5.28 3.12
CA ALA A 67 20.61 5.51 4.53
C ALA A 67 19.30 6.29 4.73
N GLN A 68 19.09 7.36 3.97
CA GLN A 68 17.84 8.13 3.98
C GLN A 68 16.64 7.27 3.54
N LEU A 69 16.82 6.43 2.52
CA LEU A 69 15.78 5.51 2.06
C LEU A 69 15.40 4.48 3.15
N LYS A 70 16.38 4.01 3.94
CA LYS A 70 16.11 3.13 5.08
C LYS A 70 15.21 3.82 6.10
N GLU A 71 15.47 5.09 6.43
CA GLU A 71 14.61 5.86 7.35
C GLU A 71 13.22 6.10 6.77
N LEU A 72 13.11 6.53 5.50
CA LEU A 72 11.83 6.73 4.82
C LEU A 72 10.95 5.47 4.79
N ARG A 73 11.54 4.29 4.77
CA ARG A 73 10.80 3.02 4.82
C ARG A 73 10.10 2.75 6.15
N LYS A 74 10.39 3.51 7.22
CA LYS A 74 9.58 3.48 8.45
C LYS A 74 8.23 4.14 8.19
N ASP A 75 8.26 5.29 7.53
CA ASP A 75 7.10 6.15 7.37
C ASP A 75 6.24 5.73 6.16
N MET A 76 6.83 5.02 5.19
CA MET A 76 6.20 4.67 3.91
C MET A 76 6.20 3.15 3.69
N GLN A 77 5.03 2.53 3.67
CA GLN A 77 4.86 1.09 3.53
C GLN A 77 4.00 0.71 2.33
N ILE A 78 3.96 -0.60 2.01
CA ILE A 78 3.14 -1.17 0.94
C ILE A 78 2.39 -2.40 1.41
N ILE A 79 1.11 -2.49 1.02
CA ILE A 79 0.31 -3.70 1.05
C ILE A 79 0.21 -4.19 -0.39
N PHE A 80 0.72 -5.40 -0.65
CA PHE A 80 0.84 -5.97 -1.99
C PHE A 80 -0.44 -6.63 -2.48
N GLN A 81 -0.55 -6.72 -3.80
CA GLN A 81 -1.64 -7.34 -4.54
C GLN A 81 -1.76 -8.85 -4.26
N ASP A 82 -0.66 -9.57 -4.24
CA ASP A 82 -0.62 -11.02 -4.04
C ASP A 82 -0.21 -11.37 -2.61
N PRO A 83 -1.15 -11.81 -1.77
CA PRO A 83 -0.85 -12.20 -0.40
C PRO A 83 0.01 -13.48 -0.30
N TYR A 84 0.05 -14.31 -1.36
CA TYR A 84 0.89 -15.50 -1.40
C TYR A 84 2.34 -15.17 -1.68
N ALA A 85 2.60 -14.33 -2.70
CA ALA A 85 3.95 -13.95 -3.09
C ALA A 85 4.59 -12.93 -2.14
N SER A 86 3.78 -12.24 -1.32
CA SER A 86 4.26 -11.18 -0.43
C SER A 86 4.84 -11.67 0.90
N LEU A 87 4.59 -12.91 1.29
CA LEU A 87 5.04 -13.50 2.57
C LEU A 87 6.06 -14.62 2.31
N ASP A 88 7.23 -14.61 2.99
CA ASP A 88 8.18 -15.72 2.89
C ASP A 88 7.56 -16.97 3.54
N PRO A 89 7.32 -18.06 2.78
CA PRO A 89 6.67 -19.27 3.30
C PRO A 89 7.51 -20.04 4.33
N ARG A 90 8.79 -19.69 4.49
CA ARG A 90 9.72 -20.31 5.44
C ARG A 90 9.75 -19.59 6.80
N MET A 91 9.16 -18.42 6.90
CA MET A 91 9.10 -17.63 8.12
C MET A 91 7.77 -17.85 8.83
N THR A 92 7.78 -17.82 10.16
CA THR A 92 6.54 -17.77 10.95
C THR A 92 5.87 -16.42 10.82
N VAL A 93 4.58 -16.34 11.08
CA VAL A 93 3.81 -15.10 11.08
C VAL A 93 4.42 -14.06 12.01
N SER A 94 4.86 -14.46 13.21
CA SER A 94 5.57 -13.57 14.14
C SER A 94 6.81 -12.98 13.50
N SER A 95 7.67 -13.82 12.91
CA SER A 95 8.92 -13.38 12.25
C SER A 95 8.66 -12.42 11.08
N ILE A 96 7.60 -12.66 10.29
CA ILE A 96 7.20 -11.79 9.17
C ILE A 96 6.76 -10.41 9.69
N ILE A 97 5.97 -10.37 10.75
CA ILE A 97 5.44 -9.11 11.29
C ILE A 97 6.56 -8.32 12.00
N GLU A 98 7.41 -8.99 12.78
CA GLU A 98 8.48 -8.31 13.53
C GLU A 98 9.70 -7.90 12.68
N GLU A 99 9.86 -8.42 11.46
CA GLU A 99 11.04 -8.19 10.61
C GLU A 99 11.36 -6.70 10.46
N GLY A 100 10.35 -5.88 10.16
CA GLY A 100 10.52 -4.43 10.04
C GLY A 100 11.02 -3.79 11.34
N MET A 101 10.47 -4.19 12.48
CA MET A 101 10.89 -3.70 13.80
C MET A 101 12.34 -4.07 14.11
N VAL A 102 12.76 -5.29 13.75
CA VAL A 102 14.16 -5.76 13.92
C VAL A 102 15.12 -4.96 13.05
N ILE A 103 14.80 -4.78 11.76
CA ILE A 103 15.64 -4.03 10.79
C ILE A 103 15.86 -2.59 11.23
N HIS A 104 14.85 -1.98 11.83
CA HIS A 104 14.91 -0.58 12.30
C HIS A 104 15.31 -0.44 13.76
N GLY A 105 15.65 -1.54 14.47
CA GLY A 105 16.07 -1.52 15.87
C GLY A 105 15.00 -1.02 16.83
N MET A 106 13.71 -1.21 16.47
CA MET A 106 12.58 -0.84 17.32
C MET A 106 12.39 -1.88 18.41
N TYR A 107 12.17 -1.43 19.62
CA TYR A 107 11.82 -2.25 20.78
C TYR A 107 12.85 -3.36 21.14
N ASP A 108 12.77 -3.88 22.35
CA ASP A 108 13.42 -5.14 22.72
C ASP A 108 12.62 -6.36 22.26
N ALA A 109 13.17 -7.55 22.41
CA ALA A 109 12.54 -8.79 21.93
C ALA A 109 11.17 -9.06 22.58
N LYS A 110 11.03 -8.74 23.88
CA LYS A 110 9.78 -8.94 24.61
C LYS A 110 8.70 -7.99 24.07
N ARG A 111 9.00 -6.70 23.93
CA ARG A 111 8.06 -5.70 23.43
C ARG A 111 7.69 -5.94 21.96
N ARG A 112 8.63 -6.41 21.12
CA ARG A 112 8.30 -6.83 19.74
C ARG A 112 7.28 -7.95 19.72
N GLN A 113 7.45 -8.98 20.56
CA GLN A 113 6.50 -10.09 20.67
C GLN A 113 5.11 -9.62 21.12
N GLU A 114 5.04 -8.73 22.10
CA GLU A 114 3.79 -8.12 22.55
C GLU A 114 3.13 -7.35 21.40
N ARG A 115 3.92 -6.56 20.66
CA ARG A 115 3.45 -5.78 19.50
C ARG A 115 2.92 -6.68 18.38
N VAL A 116 3.55 -7.82 18.11
CA VAL A 116 3.03 -8.82 17.17
C VAL A 116 1.64 -9.29 17.58
N TYR A 117 1.43 -9.57 18.85
CA TYR A 117 0.12 -10.01 19.35
C TYR A 117 -0.94 -8.90 19.23
N GLU A 118 -0.60 -7.66 19.58
CA GLU A 118 -1.47 -6.50 19.39
C GLU A 118 -1.88 -6.34 17.92
N LEU A 119 -0.94 -6.46 16.99
CA LEU A 119 -1.18 -6.33 15.56
C LEU A 119 -2.04 -7.48 15.00
N LEU A 120 -1.83 -8.72 15.48
CA LEU A 120 -2.67 -9.84 15.08
C LEU A 120 -4.13 -9.60 15.52
N GLU A 121 -4.35 -9.17 16.76
CA GLU A 121 -5.69 -8.83 17.26
C GLU A 121 -6.30 -7.66 16.46
N LEU A 122 -5.51 -6.63 16.17
CA LEU A 122 -5.95 -5.45 15.41
C LEU A 122 -6.46 -5.82 14.01
N VAL A 123 -5.84 -6.81 13.36
CA VAL A 123 -6.30 -7.29 12.04
C VAL A 123 -7.30 -8.45 12.13
N GLY A 124 -7.81 -8.77 13.33
CA GLY A 124 -8.81 -9.82 13.55
C GLY A 124 -8.27 -11.25 13.45
N LEU A 125 -7.00 -11.46 13.80
CA LEU A 125 -6.36 -12.77 13.92
C LEU A 125 -6.07 -13.12 15.37
N ASN A 126 -5.96 -14.44 15.67
CA ASN A 126 -5.66 -14.91 17.01
C ASN A 126 -4.14 -14.88 17.28
N LYS A 127 -3.72 -14.61 18.51
CA LYS A 127 -2.32 -14.67 18.98
C LYS A 127 -1.66 -16.03 18.71
N GLU A 128 -2.42 -17.11 18.81
CA GLU A 128 -1.94 -18.47 18.51
C GLU A 128 -1.44 -18.63 17.05
N HIS A 129 -1.88 -17.74 16.16
CA HIS A 129 -1.43 -17.72 14.78
C HIS A 129 0.03 -17.28 14.63
N ALA A 130 0.65 -16.65 15.63
CA ALA A 130 2.00 -16.10 15.58
C ALA A 130 3.07 -17.15 15.19
N ASN A 131 2.91 -18.38 15.65
CA ASN A 131 3.88 -19.47 15.42
C ASN A 131 3.59 -20.31 14.17
N ARG A 132 2.52 -20.02 13.44
CA ARG A 132 2.16 -20.72 12.20
C ARG A 132 2.88 -20.13 10.99
N PHE A 133 2.88 -20.90 9.91
CA PHE A 133 3.47 -20.50 8.63
C PHE A 133 2.39 -20.00 7.64
N PRO A 134 2.74 -19.12 6.68
CA PRO A 134 1.79 -18.57 5.72
C PRO A 134 0.94 -19.59 4.98
N HIS A 135 1.49 -20.78 4.66
CA HIS A 135 0.74 -21.80 3.91
C HIS A 135 -0.43 -22.42 4.70
N GLU A 136 -0.49 -22.23 6.02
CA GLU A 136 -1.59 -22.71 6.88
C GLU A 136 -2.81 -21.76 6.90
N PHE A 137 -2.76 -20.65 6.15
CA PHE A 137 -3.78 -19.60 6.17
C PHE A 137 -4.51 -19.46 4.84
N SER A 138 -5.78 -19.02 4.90
CA SER A 138 -6.54 -18.61 3.72
C SER A 138 -5.96 -17.33 3.09
N GLY A 139 -6.35 -17.03 1.84
CA GLY A 139 -5.93 -15.80 1.16
C GLY A 139 -6.25 -14.53 1.96
N GLY A 140 -7.45 -14.42 2.51
CA GLY A 140 -7.86 -13.27 3.33
C GLY A 140 -7.09 -13.17 4.65
N GLN A 141 -6.77 -14.30 5.30
CA GLN A 141 -5.93 -14.31 6.49
C GLN A 141 -4.48 -13.89 6.17
N ARG A 142 -3.91 -14.34 5.03
CA ARG A 142 -2.58 -13.89 4.59
C ARG A 142 -2.56 -12.39 4.28
N GLN A 143 -3.65 -11.85 3.69
CA GLN A 143 -3.76 -10.42 3.47
C GLN A 143 -3.76 -9.65 4.79
N ARG A 144 -4.47 -10.13 5.82
CA ARG A 144 -4.44 -9.57 7.17
C ARG A 144 -3.04 -9.60 7.79
N ILE A 145 -2.27 -10.67 7.58
CA ILE A 145 -0.87 -10.76 7.99
C ILE A 145 -0.02 -9.72 7.26
N GLY A 146 -0.22 -9.53 5.95
CA GLY A 146 0.44 -8.50 5.16
C GLY A 146 0.13 -7.07 5.65
N ILE A 147 -1.12 -6.82 6.05
CA ILE A 147 -1.54 -5.56 6.67
C ILE A 147 -0.85 -5.38 8.03
N ALA A 148 -0.86 -6.39 8.89
CA ALA A 148 -0.18 -6.35 10.20
C ALA A 148 1.33 -6.07 10.05
N ARG A 149 2.00 -6.69 9.07
CA ARG A 149 3.40 -6.44 8.75
C ARG A 149 3.64 -4.97 8.36
N ALA A 150 2.78 -4.41 7.49
CA ALA A 150 2.91 -3.00 7.09
C ALA A 150 2.74 -2.05 8.27
N LEU A 151 1.85 -2.37 9.22
CA LEU A 151 1.59 -1.56 10.41
C LEU A 151 2.65 -1.71 11.52
N ALA A 152 3.50 -2.72 11.46
CA ALA A 152 4.42 -3.07 12.54
C ALA A 152 5.40 -1.96 12.91
N ILE A 153 5.79 -1.15 11.94
CA ILE A 153 6.74 -0.04 12.10
C ILE A 153 6.06 1.33 12.17
N GLU A 154 4.72 1.36 12.38
CA GLU A 154 3.92 2.56 12.60
C GLU A 154 4.06 3.59 11.48
N PRO A 155 3.77 3.21 10.22
CA PRO A 155 3.91 4.11 9.07
C PRO A 155 2.85 5.21 9.06
N GLU A 156 3.18 6.34 8.42
CA GLU A 156 2.23 7.43 8.18
C GLU A 156 1.54 7.30 6.80
N PHE A 157 2.21 6.66 5.85
CA PHE A 157 1.75 6.52 4.47
C PHE A 157 1.85 5.07 4.00
N ILE A 158 0.75 4.56 3.42
CA ILE A 158 0.70 3.20 2.89
C ILE A 158 0.17 3.23 1.44
N VAL A 159 0.90 2.59 0.55
CA VAL A 159 0.41 2.24 -0.79
C VAL A 159 -0.30 0.90 -0.72
N CYS A 160 -1.59 0.87 -0.98
CA CYS A 160 -2.38 -0.35 -1.13
C CYS A 160 -2.43 -0.71 -2.62
N ASP A 161 -1.54 -1.60 -3.08
CA ASP A 161 -1.42 -1.99 -4.49
C ASP A 161 -2.38 -3.16 -4.77
N GLU A 162 -3.62 -2.88 -5.19
CA GLU A 162 -4.70 -3.84 -5.45
C GLU A 162 -4.91 -4.87 -4.32
N PRO A 163 -5.08 -4.44 -3.05
CA PRO A 163 -4.95 -5.30 -1.86
C PRO A 163 -6.01 -6.40 -1.74
N ILE A 164 -6.97 -6.45 -2.64
CA ILE A 164 -8.14 -7.35 -2.59
C ILE A 164 -8.37 -8.13 -3.88
N SER A 165 -7.63 -7.84 -4.96
CA SER A 165 -7.89 -8.38 -6.30
C SER A 165 -7.80 -9.91 -6.40
N ALA A 166 -7.01 -10.54 -5.51
CA ALA A 166 -6.83 -11.99 -5.46
C ALA A 166 -7.78 -12.70 -4.45
N LEU A 167 -8.79 -12.00 -3.91
CA LEU A 167 -9.66 -12.50 -2.86
C LEU A 167 -11.11 -12.65 -3.34
N ASP A 168 -11.86 -13.55 -2.70
CA ASP A 168 -13.29 -13.71 -2.91
C ASP A 168 -14.07 -12.46 -2.46
N VAL A 169 -15.21 -12.16 -3.12
CA VAL A 169 -16.00 -10.95 -2.90
C VAL A 169 -16.38 -10.72 -1.43
N SER A 170 -16.76 -11.76 -0.70
CA SER A 170 -17.11 -11.66 0.72
C SER A 170 -15.92 -11.29 1.60
N ILE A 171 -14.73 -11.74 1.24
CA ILE A 171 -13.47 -11.43 1.93
C ILE A 171 -12.98 -10.03 1.55
N GLN A 172 -13.16 -9.62 0.28
CA GLN A 172 -12.85 -8.25 -0.16
C GLN A 172 -13.50 -7.21 0.73
N SER A 173 -14.81 -7.32 0.97
CA SER A 173 -15.56 -6.38 1.83
C SER A 173 -15.00 -6.32 3.26
N GLN A 174 -14.60 -7.46 3.82
CA GLN A 174 -13.99 -7.50 5.15
C GLN A 174 -12.63 -6.80 5.21
N ILE A 175 -11.78 -6.96 4.17
CA ILE A 175 -10.48 -6.30 4.11
C ILE A 175 -10.63 -4.79 3.90
N ILE A 176 -11.59 -4.36 3.07
CA ILE A 176 -11.87 -2.94 2.85
C ILE A 176 -12.35 -2.25 4.13
N ASN A 177 -13.30 -2.87 4.86
CA ASN A 177 -13.75 -2.33 6.15
C ASN A 177 -12.59 -2.27 7.14
N LEU A 178 -11.77 -3.32 7.22
CA LEU A 178 -10.57 -3.31 8.07
C LEU A 178 -9.63 -2.15 7.73
N LEU A 179 -9.32 -1.93 6.44
CA LEU A 179 -8.44 -0.83 6.03
C LEU A 179 -9.06 0.54 6.33
N HIS A 180 -10.37 0.69 6.13
CA HIS A 180 -11.09 1.92 6.48
C HIS A 180 -11.03 2.20 7.98
N ASP A 181 -11.32 1.20 8.81
CA ASP A 181 -11.28 1.33 10.28
C ASP A 181 -9.86 1.67 10.76
N LEU A 182 -8.84 1.00 10.22
CA LEU A 182 -7.44 1.28 10.54
C LEU A 182 -7.03 2.70 10.13
N GLN A 183 -7.49 3.19 8.99
CA GLN A 183 -7.23 4.55 8.53
C GLN A 183 -7.81 5.57 9.51
N GLN A 184 -9.07 5.37 9.95
CA GLN A 184 -9.72 6.26 10.92
C GLN A 184 -9.07 6.20 12.31
N GLN A 185 -8.72 4.99 12.78
CA GLN A 185 -8.16 4.81 14.13
C GLN A 185 -6.73 5.30 14.26
N LEU A 186 -5.92 5.12 13.22
CA LEU A 186 -4.48 5.39 13.25
C LEU A 186 -4.08 6.66 12.49
N GLY A 187 -5.04 7.36 11.85
CA GLY A 187 -4.77 8.56 11.05
C GLY A 187 -3.92 8.29 9.80
N LEU A 188 -3.99 7.08 9.24
CA LEU A 188 -3.16 6.67 8.12
C LEU A 188 -3.51 7.41 6.84
N THR A 189 -2.50 7.68 6.03
CA THR A 189 -2.66 8.22 4.69
C THR A 189 -2.53 7.09 3.67
N PHE A 190 -3.53 6.90 2.80
CA PHE A 190 -3.52 5.83 1.81
C PHE A 190 -3.42 6.33 0.37
N LEU A 191 -2.56 5.69 -0.42
CA LEU A 191 -2.68 5.65 -1.87
C LEU A 191 -3.30 4.29 -2.24
N PHE A 192 -4.61 4.29 -2.55
CA PHE A 192 -5.37 3.06 -2.74
C PHE A 192 -5.54 2.77 -4.24
N ILE A 193 -4.85 1.76 -4.74
CA ILE A 193 -4.90 1.34 -6.13
C ILE A 193 -5.90 0.20 -6.27
N ALA A 194 -6.90 0.34 -7.12
CA ALA A 194 -7.82 -0.72 -7.48
C ALA A 194 -8.38 -0.53 -8.89
N HIS A 195 -9.03 -1.56 -9.42
CA HIS A 195 -9.76 -1.51 -10.68
C HIS A 195 -11.29 -1.43 -10.49
N ASP A 196 -11.80 -1.74 -9.30
CA ASP A 196 -13.23 -1.65 -8.97
C ASP A 196 -13.58 -0.25 -8.46
N LEU A 197 -14.39 0.45 -9.25
CA LEU A 197 -14.80 1.82 -8.96
C LEU A 197 -15.68 1.93 -7.70
N ASN A 198 -16.51 0.92 -7.40
CA ASN A 198 -17.39 0.96 -6.23
C ASN A 198 -16.58 0.88 -4.94
N ILE A 199 -15.54 0.05 -4.92
CA ILE A 199 -14.64 -0.08 -3.79
C ILE A 199 -13.87 1.21 -3.58
N VAL A 200 -13.32 1.78 -4.66
CA VAL A 200 -12.57 3.03 -4.59
C VAL A 200 -13.47 4.18 -4.12
N LYS A 201 -14.72 4.25 -4.60
CA LYS A 201 -15.71 5.22 -4.12
C LYS A 201 -15.92 5.14 -2.60
N TYR A 202 -16.02 3.93 -2.08
CA TYR A 202 -16.28 3.71 -0.65
C TYR A 202 -15.13 4.14 0.26
N ILE A 203 -13.86 3.85 -0.14
CA ILE A 203 -12.70 4.06 0.74
C ILE A 203 -11.98 5.39 0.50
N SER A 204 -12.24 6.11 -0.61
CA SER A 204 -11.42 7.24 -1.03
C SER A 204 -12.12 8.57 -0.85
N ASP A 205 -11.38 9.57 -0.34
CA ASP A 205 -11.82 10.97 -0.29
C ASP A 205 -11.76 11.62 -1.68
N ARG A 206 -10.71 11.28 -2.42
CA ARG A 206 -10.46 11.76 -3.78
C ARG A 206 -10.05 10.62 -4.68
N ILE A 207 -10.31 10.75 -5.97
CA ILE A 207 -10.00 9.72 -6.96
C ILE A 207 -9.23 10.35 -8.12
N ALA A 208 -8.14 9.70 -8.51
CA ALA A 208 -7.39 10.01 -9.73
C ALA A 208 -7.62 8.90 -10.76
N VAL A 209 -8.09 9.28 -11.93
CA VAL A 209 -8.29 8.36 -13.06
C VAL A 209 -7.01 8.36 -13.90
N MET A 210 -6.40 7.17 -14.04
CA MET A 210 -5.19 6.98 -14.86
C MET A 210 -5.53 6.33 -16.20
N TYR A 211 -4.99 6.91 -17.27
CA TYR A 211 -5.07 6.36 -18.62
C TYR A 211 -3.72 6.51 -19.33
N LEU A 212 -3.19 5.41 -19.86
CA LEU A 212 -1.90 5.37 -20.61
C LEU A 212 -0.76 6.13 -19.92
N GLY A 213 -0.60 5.93 -18.61
CA GLY A 213 0.49 6.53 -17.83
C GLY A 213 0.23 7.95 -17.32
N ASN A 214 -0.89 8.56 -17.66
CA ASN A 214 -1.25 9.92 -17.26
C ASN A 214 -2.44 9.93 -16.29
N VAL A 215 -2.54 10.94 -15.42
CA VAL A 215 -3.77 11.25 -14.68
C VAL A 215 -4.61 12.16 -15.57
N VAL A 216 -5.78 11.66 -15.99
CA VAL A 216 -6.68 12.37 -16.91
C VAL A 216 -7.79 13.10 -16.17
N GLU A 217 -8.13 12.66 -14.96
CA GLU A 217 -9.11 13.29 -14.09
C GLU A 217 -8.70 13.14 -12.62
N LEU A 218 -8.94 14.16 -11.80
CA LEU A 218 -8.69 14.15 -10.35
C LEU A 218 -9.77 14.98 -9.68
N ALA A 219 -10.65 14.34 -8.93
CA ALA A 219 -11.76 15.00 -8.26
C ALA A 219 -12.02 14.41 -6.86
N SER A 220 -12.93 15.02 -6.09
CA SER A 220 -13.50 14.37 -4.91
C SER A 220 -14.25 13.09 -5.35
N SER A 221 -14.38 12.12 -4.44
CA SER A 221 -15.11 10.89 -4.75
C SER A 221 -16.54 11.22 -5.21
N ASP A 222 -17.23 12.11 -4.54
CA ASP A 222 -18.61 12.48 -4.86
C ASP A 222 -18.73 13.19 -6.22
N ASP A 223 -17.85 14.16 -6.51
CA ASP A 223 -17.88 14.90 -7.79
C ASP A 223 -17.62 14.00 -8.98
N LEU A 224 -16.66 13.07 -8.85
CA LEU A 224 -16.32 12.15 -9.93
C LEU A 224 -17.52 11.30 -10.36
N TYR A 225 -18.35 10.86 -9.39
CA TYR A 225 -19.52 10.04 -9.70
C TYR A 225 -20.77 10.84 -10.09
N ALA A 226 -20.84 12.11 -9.68
CA ALA A 226 -21.94 13.00 -10.07
C ALA A 226 -21.74 13.60 -11.46
N HIS A 227 -20.49 13.89 -11.83
CA HIS A 227 -20.12 14.68 -13.03
C HIS A 227 -18.87 14.11 -13.71
N THR A 228 -18.92 12.83 -14.10
CA THR A 228 -17.81 12.15 -14.82
C THR A 228 -17.45 12.89 -16.11
N LEU A 229 -16.18 13.23 -16.29
CA LEU A 229 -15.67 13.90 -17.49
C LEU A 229 -14.91 12.93 -18.43
N HIS A 230 -14.52 11.74 -17.92
CA HIS A 230 -13.69 10.79 -18.68
C HIS A 230 -14.19 9.36 -18.56
#